data_435c9cc907797b20532719d2aa588595
#
_entry.id   435c9cc907797b20532719d2aa588595
#
_cell.length_a   1.000
_cell.length_b   1.000
_cell.length_c   1.000
_cell.angle_alpha   90.00
_cell.angle_beta   90.00
_cell.angle_gamma   90.00
#
_symmetry.space_group_name_H-M   'P 1'
#
loop_
_entity.id
_entity.type
_entity.pdbx_description
1 polymer ?
#
loop_
_entity_poly.entity_id
_entity_poly.type
_entity_poly.pdbx_seq_one_letter_code
_entity_poly.pdbx_strand_id
1 'polypeptide(L)'
;CLGLGTCERACPFGAIHIDPIKQIAVVDEEKCQSCKKCVAACPQHVLSMRPAGRTVNVGCHNPEKGIALKEKCDRACIGCEACVKACNFGAIEMENGIPKIDYEKCVGCMACADACPTGAMQAKFETRKEAYIDPSKCVGCTMCARQCKFDAIEGALKQPHKVLGACTGCGLCAAKCPKKAITMRDRRAPRNKLDKVKKAPAAPAKPAAPAVAKPAAPVAAKAPAENK
;
A
#
# COMPACT_ATOMS: atom_id res chain seq x y z
N CYS A 1 -15.73 -7.62 14.55
CA CYS A 1 -15.46 -8.12 15.91
C CYS A 1 -16.69 -7.86 16.79
N LEU A 2 -17.08 -8.85 17.60
CA LEU A 2 -18.21 -8.76 18.55
C LEU A 2 -17.73 -8.61 20.02
N GLY A 3 -16.46 -8.41 20.25
CA GLY A 3 -15.91 -8.24 21.60
C GLY A 3 -16.00 -9.49 22.51
N LEU A 4 -16.16 -10.69 21.96
CA LEU A 4 -16.41 -11.92 22.73
C LEU A 4 -15.23 -12.36 23.64
N GLY A 5 -14.04 -11.81 23.48
CA GLY A 5 -12.86 -12.12 24.29
C GLY A 5 -12.27 -13.52 24.11
N THR A 6 -12.79 -14.33 23.15
CA THR A 6 -12.24 -15.69 22.91
C THR A 6 -10.77 -15.66 22.48
N CYS A 7 -10.37 -14.66 21.68
CA CYS A 7 -9.00 -14.47 21.24
C CYS A 7 -8.06 -14.06 22.40
N GLU A 8 -8.56 -13.25 23.34
CA GLU A 8 -7.83 -12.84 24.53
C GLU A 8 -7.55 -14.03 25.44
N ARG A 9 -8.58 -14.84 25.75
CA ARG A 9 -8.44 -16.07 26.55
C ARG A 9 -7.55 -17.12 25.89
N ALA A 10 -7.51 -17.15 24.54
CA ALA A 10 -6.67 -18.09 23.79
C ALA A 10 -5.20 -17.68 23.70
N CYS A 11 -4.86 -16.43 24.06
CA CYS A 11 -3.49 -15.92 23.95
C CYS A 11 -2.66 -16.23 25.20
N PRO A 12 -1.66 -17.16 25.14
CA PRO A 12 -0.85 -17.49 26.30
C PRO A 12 0.17 -16.39 26.67
N PHE A 13 0.33 -15.41 25.79
CA PHE A 13 1.32 -14.33 25.96
C PHE A 13 0.70 -13.00 26.41
N GLY A 14 -0.61 -12.94 26.63
CA GLY A 14 -1.30 -11.70 26.96
C GLY A 14 -1.13 -10.58 25.90
N ALA A 15 -0.88 -10.98 24.64
CA ALA A 15 -0.61 -10.06 23.55
C ALA A 15 -1.87 -9.52 22.85
N ILE A 16 -3.05 -9.94 23.28
CA ILE A 16 -4.31 -9.48 22.70
C ILE A 16 -5.32 -9.25 23.81
N HIS A 17 -6.02 -8.14 23.74
CA HIS A 17 -7.08 -7.77 24.68
C HIS A 17 -8.26 -7.13 23.95
N ILE A 18 -9.40 -7.09 24.58
CA ILE A 18 -10.57 -6.36 24.07
C ILE A 18 -10.55 -4.92 24.60
N ASP A 19 -10.52 -3.94 23.70
CA ASP A 19 -10.67 -2.53 24.06
C ASP A 19 -12.04 -2.33 24.71
N PRO A 20 -12.11 -1.82 25.97
CA PRO A 20 -13.36 -1.71 26.73
C PRO A 20 -14.34 -0.70 26.12
N ILE A 21 -13.83 0.30 25.38
CA ILE A 21 -14.66 1.37 24.78
C ILE A 21 -15.14 0.94 23.39
N LYS A 22 -14.23 0.44 22.54
CA LYS A 22 -14.53 0.10 21.15
C LYS A 22 -15.06 -1.32 20.97
N GLN A 23 -14.98 -2.15 21.98
CA GLN A 23 -15.38 -3.57 21.95
C GLN A 23 -14.73 -4.37 20.82
N ILE A 24 -13.47 -4.05 20.48
CA ILE A 24 -12.70 -4.71 19.44
C ILE A 24 -11.41 -5.28 20.01
N ALA A 25 -10.91 -6.34 19.38
CA ALA A 25 -9.62 -6.92 19.72
C ALA A 25 -8.47 -6.00 19.29
N VAL A 26 -7.58 -5.73 20.22
CA VAL A 26 -6.33 -4.97 20.00
C VAL A 26 -5.16 -5.89 20.28
N VAL A 27 -4.20 -5.95 19.36
CA VAL A 27 -3.01 -6.77 19.46
C VAL A 27 -1.80 -5.91 19.80
N ASP A 28 -1.08 -6.29 20.86
CA ASP A 28 0.24 -5.75 21.19
C ASP A 28 1.28 -6.50 20.34
N GLU A 29 1.85 -5.79 19.35
CA GLU A 29 2.79 -6.37 18.41
C GLU A 29 4.12 -6.77 19.06
N GLU A 30 4.51 -6.13 20.18
CA GLU A 30 5.77 -6.42 20.88
C GLU A 30 5.68 -7.74 21.66
N LYS A 31 4.51 -8.03 22.23
CA LYS A 31 4.27 -9.29 22.97
C LYS A 31 3.86 -10.45 22.07
N CYS A 32 3.43 -10.18 20.85
CA CYS A 32 2.88 -11.19 19.96
C CYS A 32 3.95 -12.13 19.40
N GLN A 33 3.83 -13.43 19.70
CA GLN A 33 4.74 -14.49 19.22
C GLN A 33 4.25 -15.17 17.93
N SER A 34 3.26 -14.62 17.24
CA SER A 34 2.74 -15.14 15.97
C SER A 34 2.25 -16.61 16.02
N CYS A 35 1.83 -17.10 17.17
CA CYS A 35 1.45 -18.51 17.41
C CYS A 35 0.11 -18.92 16.78
N LYS A 36 -0.66 -18.00 16.21
CA LYS A 36 -1.95 -18.18 15.51
C LYS A 36 -3.12 -18.68 16.37
N LYS A 37 -2.97 -18.91 17.67
CA LYS A 37 -4.05 -19.43 18.55
C LYS A 37 -5.27 -18.51 18.55
N CYS A 38 -5.07 -17.19 18.60
CA CYS A 38 -6.15 -16.20 18.55
C CYS A 38 -6.90 -16.22 17.20
N VAL A 39 -6.21 -16.50 16.09
CA VAL A 39 -6.82 -16.61 14.75
C VAL A 39 -7.73 -17.84 14.72
N ALA A 40 -7.27 -18.99 15.20
CA ALA A 40 -8.07 -20.22 15.26
C ALA A 40 -9.25 -20.12 16.22
N ALA A 41 -9.09 -19.39 17.34
CA ALA A 41 -10.13 -19.22 18.35
C ALA A 41 -11.21 -18.17 17.97
N CYS A 42 -11.02 -17.41 16.90
CA CYS A 42 -11.96 -16.36 16.52
C CYS A 42 -13.15 -16.92 15.73
N PRO A 43 -14.39 -16.97 16.30
CA PRO A 43 -15.54 -17.55 15.60
C PRO A 43 -16.01 -16.71 14.39
N GLN A 44 -15.63 -15.43 14.34
CA GLN A 44 -15.96 -14.52 13.24
C GLN A 44 -14.84 -14.42 12.19
N HIS A 45 -13.73 -15.14 12.36
CA HIS A 45 -12.59 -15.15 11.44
C HIS A 45 -12.07 -13.76 11.05
N VAL A 46 -12.16 -12.76 11.96
CA VAL A 46 -11.74 -11.38 11.72
C VAL A 46 -10.26 -11.11 11.99
N LEU A 47 -9.55 -12.08 12.52
CA LEU A 47 -8.11 -11.99 12.78
C LEU A 47 -7.32 -12.64 11.65
N SER A 48 -6.32 -11.95 11.13
CA SER A 48 -5.40 -12.47 10.12
C SER A 48 -3.96 -12.20 10.49
N MET A 49 -3.06 -13.04 9.98
CA MET A 49 -1.62 -12.84 10.16
C MET A 49 -1.08 -11.90 9.09
N ARG A 50 -0.12 -11.06 9.49
CA ARG A 50 0.63 -10.21 8.59
C ARG A 50 2.13 -10.28 8.91
N PRO A 51 3.02 -10.02 7.94
CA PRO A 51 4.44 -9.94 8.24
C PRO A 51 4.73 -8.80 9.23
N ALA A 52 5.62 -9.06 10.18
CA ALA A 52 6.04 -8.07 11.16
C ALA A 52 6.69 -6.84 10.50
N GLY A 53 6.61 -5.69 11.15
CA GLY A 53 7.25 -4.45 10.68
C GLY A 53 6.58 -3.79 9.46
N ARG A 54 5.46 -4.30 8.96
CA ARG A 54 4.74 -3.64 7.85
C ARG A 54 3.98 -2.42 8.34
N THR A 55 4.12 -1.34 7.59
CA THR A 55 3.56 -0.02 7.94
C THR A 55 2.11 0.17 7.50
N VAL A 56 1.60 -0.70 6.63
CA VAL A 56 0.24 -0.64 6.09
C VAL A 56 -0.45 -1.98 6.25
N ASN A 57 -1.70 -1.97 6.65
CA ASN A 57 -2.55 -3.16 6.78
C ASN A 57 -4.02 -2.87 6.46
N VAL A 58 -4.77 -3.92 6.21
CA VAL A 58 -6.22 -3.88 6.07
C VAL A 58 -6.85 -4.14 7.43
N GLY A 59 -7.61 -3.18 7.94
CA GLY A 59 -8.27 -3.26 9.25
C GLY A 59 -9.69 -3.83 9.20
N CYS A 60 -10.19 -4.22 8.03
CA CYS A 60 -11.55 -4.74 7.86
C CYS A 60 -11.53 -6.08 7.13
N HIS A 61 -12.20 -7.09 7.71
CA HIS A 61 -12.39 -8.43 7.13
C HIS A 61 -13.88 -8.79 6.99
N ASN A 62 -14.77 -7.79 6.98
CA ASN A 62 -16.20 -8.02 6.79
C ASN A 62 -16.49 -8.26 5.30
N PRO A 63 -17.09 -9.41 4.90
CA PRO A 63 -17.43 -9.71 3.52
C PRO A 63 -18.63 -8.93 2.99
N GLU A 64 -19.41 -8.29 3.87
CA GLU A 64 -20.52 -7.43 3.44
C GLU A 64 -19.98 -6.20 2.69
N LYS A 65 -20.76 -5.68 1.76
CA LYS A 65 -20.38 -4.56 0.89
C LYS A 65 -21.37 -3.40 1.01
N GLY A 66 -20.90 -2.21 0.62
CA GLY A 66 -21.76 -1.05 0.44
C GLY A 66 -21.75 -0.06 1.59
N ILE A 67 -22.47 1.04 1.37
CA ILE A 67 -22.48 2.21 2.27
C ILE A 67 -23.21 1.91 3.60
N ALA A 68 -24.17 1.01 3.60
CA ALA A 68 -24.90 0.59 4.80
C ALA A 68 -24.00 0.03 5.92
N LEU A 69 -22.80 -0.47 5.56
CA LEU A 69 -21.79 -0.87 6.55
C LEU A 69 -21.28 0.27 7.42
N LYS A 70 -21.37 1.51 6.97
CA LYS A 70 -20.96 2.69 7.77
C LYS A 70 -21.85 2.89 8.99
N GLU A 71 -23.11 2.46 8.94
CA GLU A 71 -24.02 2.50 10.08
C GLU A 71 -23.60 1.50 11.16
N LYS A 72 -23.00 0.37 10.74
CA LYS A 72 -22.51 -0.66 11.66
C LYS A 72 -21.08 -0.39 12.15
N CYS A 73 -20.24 0.23 11.32
CA CYS A 73 -18.84 0.49 11.65
C CYS A 73 -18.27 1.65 10.81
N ASP A 74 -17.82 2.72 11.46
CA ASP A 74 -17.25 3.91 10.81
C ASP A 74 -16.02 3.61 9.95
N ARG A 75 -15.29 2.53 10.27
CA ARG A 75 -14.07 2.10 9.57
C ARG A 75 -14.28 0.88 8.69
N ALA A 76 -15.51 0.54 8.36
CA ALA A 76 -15.80 -0.58 7.48
C ALA A 76 -15.25 -0.35 6.05
N CYS A 77 -14.77 -1.41 5.43
CA CYS A 77 -14.43 -1.39 4.01
C CYS A 77 -15.71 -1.47 3.18
N ILE A 78 -15.97 -0.46 2.36
CA ILE A 78 -17.14 -0.39 1.49
C ILE A 78 -16.90 -0.97 0.08
N GLY A 79 -15.72 -1.55 -0.18
CA GLY A 79 -15.38 -2.14 -1.47
C GLY A 79 -15.17 -1.13 -2.61
N CYS A 80 -14.84 0.13 -2.31
CA CYS A 80 -14.77 1.22 -3.30
C CYS A 80 -13.53 1.19 -4.22
N GLU A 81 -12.60 0.26 -4.01
CA GLU A 81 -11.35 0.09 -4.79
C GLU A 81 -10.40 1.30 -4.85
N ALA A 82 -10.66 2.35 -4.06
CA ALA A 82 -9.80 3.54 -4.04
C ALA A 82 -8.35 3.20 -3.66
N CYS A 83 -8.13 2.22 -2.78
CA CYS A 83 -6.81 1.74 -2.39
C CYS A 83 -6.07 1.03 -3.54
N VAL A 84 -6.80 0.26 -4.37
CA VAL A 84 -6.25 -0.41 -5.56
C VAL A 84 -5.78 0.65 -6.57
N LYS A 85 -6.65 1.62 -6.90
CA LYS A 85 -6.34 2.72 -7.83
C LYS A 85 -5.19 3.61 -7.36
N ALA A 86 -5.04 3.79 -6.05
CA ALA A 86 -3.95 4.57 -5.46
C ALA A 86 -2.62 3.81 -5.38
N CYS A 87 -2.63 2.48 -5.61
CA CYS A 87 -1.44 1.66 -5.51
C CYS A 87 -0.66 1.62 -6.83
N ASN A 88 0.32 2.51 -7.00
CA ASN A 88 1.18 2.55 -8.18
C ASN A 88 2.17 1.37 -8.29
N PHE A 89 2.12 0.42 -7.34
CA PHE A 89 2.99 -0.76 -7.31
C PHE A 89 2.25 -2.05 -7.64
N GLY A 90 0.92 -2.00 -7.86
CA GLY A 90 0.11 -3.19 -8.12
C GLY A 90 0.14 -4.19 -6.95
N ALA A 91 0.31 -3.68 -5.72
CA ALA A 91 0.42 -4.51 -4.52
C ALA A 91 -0.92 -4.75 -3.82
N ILE A 92 -2.04 -4.33 -4.39
CA ILE A 92 -3.36 -4.48 -3.77
C ILE A 92 -4.33 -5.04 -4.79
N GLU A 93 -4.93 -6.16 -4.43
CA GLU A 93 -5.98 -6.82 -5.20
C GLU A 93 -7.25 -6.93 -4.35
N MET A 94 -8.42 -7.03 -4.99
CA MET A 94 -9.68 -7.24 -4.29
C MET A 94 -10.01 -8.72 -4.26
N GLU A 95 -10.14 -9.29 -3.06
CA GLU A 95 -10.58 -10.67 -2.84
C GLU A 95 -11.87 -10.65 -2.02
N ASN A 96 -12.95 -11.21 -2.56
CA ASN A 96 -14.27 -11.19 -1.95
C ASN A 96 -14.79 -9.80 -1.51
N GLY A 97 -14.35 -8.73 -2.24
CA GLY A 97 -14.73 -7.34 -1.94
C GLY A 97 -13.91 -6.69 -0.84
N ILE A 98 -12.88 -7.34 -0.34
CA ILE A 98 -11.93 -6.83 0.66
C ILE A 98 -10.56 -6.68 -0.01
N PRO A 99 -9.84 -5.58 0.21
CA PRO A 99 -8.49 -5.43 -0.33
C PRO A 99 -7.52 -6.38 0.38
N LYS A 100 -6.72 -7.09 -0.41
CA LYS A 100 -5.61 -7.93 0.04
C LYS A 100 -4.30 -7.30 -0.40
N ILE A 101 -3.35 -7.19 0.51
CA ILE A 101 -2.04 -6.59 0.23
C ILE A 101 -1.03 -7.69 -0.03
N ASP A 102 -0.40 -7.64 -1.21
CA ASP A 102 0.80 -8.39 -1.51
C ASP A 102 2.01 -7.66 -0.90
N TYR A 103 2.51 -8.21 0.20
CA TYR A 103 3.61 -7.60 0.94
C TYR A 103 4.99 -7.77 0.28
N GLU A 104 5.13 -8.56 -0.77
CA GLU A 104 6.35 -8.64 -1.57
C GLU A 104 6.46 -7.42 -2.50
N LYS A 105 5.33 -6.99 -3.07
CA LYS A 105 5.24 -5.81 -3.93
C LYS A 105 5.08 -4.50 -3.14
N CYS A 106 4.60 -4.58 -1.89
CA CYS A 106 4.27 -3.40 -1.10
C CYS A 106 5.53 -2.74 -0.53
N VAL A 107 5.78 -1.50 -0.92
CA VAL A 107 6.90 -0.67 -0.43
C VAL A 107 6.56 0.19 0.79
N GLY A 108 5.37 0.06 1.37
CA GLY A 108 4.96 0.81 2.56
C GLY A 108 4.75 2.32 2.36
N CYS A 109 4.48 2.78 1.14
CA CYS A 109 4.34 4.21 0.81
C CYS A 109 3.07 4.88 1.39
N MET A 110 2.14 4.12 1.95
CA MET A 110 0.90 4.57 2.61
C MET A 110 -0.11 5.31 1.71
N ALA A 111 0.09 5.38 0.39
CA ALA A 111 -0.82 6.07 -0.54
C ALA A 111 -2.24 5.48 -0.51
N CYS A 112 -2.36 4.17 -0.34
CA CYS A 112 -3.65 3.48 -0.23
C CYS A 112 -4.42 3.87 1.05
N ALA A 113 -3.72 4.12 2.16
CA ALA A 113 -4.34 4.59 3.40
C ALA A 113 -4.78 6.06 3.29
N ASP A 114 -4.01 6.92 2.61
CA ASP A 114 -4.41 8.30 2.29
C ASP A 114 -5.65 8.34 1.40
N ALA A 115 -5.79 7.40 0.47
CA ALA A 115 -6.91 7.34 -0.47
C ALA A 115 -8.17 6.70 0.13
N CYS A 116 -8.06 5.97 1.25
CA CYS A 116 -9.19 5.26 1.84
C CYS A 116 -10.18 6.23 2.51
N PRO A 117 -11.45 6.31 2.03
CA PRO A 117 -12.43 7.25 2.59
C PRO A 117 -12.93 6.88 3.98
N THR A 118 -12.89 5.58 4.33
CA THR A 118 -13.38 5.08 5.63
C THR A 118 -12.26 4.82 6.63
N GLY A 119 -10.98 4.85 6.18
CA GLY A 119 -9.85 4.47 7.03
C GLY A 119 -9.76 2.97 7.31
N ALA A 120 -10.42 2.12 6.51
CA ALA A 120 -10.26 0.66 6.57
C ALA A 120 -8.84 0.22 6.22
N MET A 121 -8.15 0.98 5.36
CA MET A 121 -6.71 0.86 5.16
C MET A 121 -5.98 1.63 6.26
N GLN A 122 -5.35 0.90 7.16
CA GLN A 122 -4.61 1.48 8.28
C GLN A 122 -3.13 1.63 7.94
N ALA A 123 -2.50 2.70 8.42
CA ALA A 123 -1.07 2.93 8.27
C ALA A 123 -0.47 3.58 9.51
N LYS A 124 0.79 3.24 9.79
CA LYS A 124 1.60 3.90 10.84
C LYS A 124 2.19 5.18 10.25
N PHE A 125 1.37 6.24 10.17
CA PHE A 125 1.76 7.51 9.53
C PHE A 125 2.94 8.21 10.22
N GLU A 126 3.15 7.96 11.50
CA GLU A 126 4.29 8.44 12.29
C GLU A 126 5.63 7.92 11.74
N THR A 127 5.62 6.77 11.10
CA THR A 127 6.83 6.18 10.48
C THR A 127 7.05 6.61 9.02
N ARG A 128 6.22 7.53 8.52
CA ARG A 128 6.31 7.99 7.13
C ARG A 128 7.60 8.78 6.90
N LYS A 129 8.31 8.37 5.86
CA LYS A 129 9.52 9.06 5.42
C LYS A 129 9.25 9.98 4.23
N GLU A 130 10.18 10.89 3.98
CA GLU A 130 10.23 11.69 2.76
C GLU A 130 11.64 11.69 2.20
N ALA A 131 11.75 11.80 0.88
CA ALA A 131 13.04 11.93 0.24
C ALA A 131 13.57 13.37 0.40
N TYR A 132 14.85 13.50 0.69
CA TYR A 132 15.57 14.76 0.65
C TYR A 132 16.70 14.66 -0.36
N ILE A 133 16.80 15.60 -1.27
CA ILE A 133 17.86 15.68 -2.28
C ILE A 133 18.86 16.73 -1.84
N ASP A 134 20.11 16.32 -1.64
CA ASP A 134 21.22 17.20 -1.32
C ASP A 134 21.66 17.96 -2.58
N PRO A 135 21.47 19.29 -2.64
CA PRO A 135 21.82 20.07 -3.82
C PRO A 135 23.30 20.04 -4.17
N SER A 136 24.18 19.87 -3.18
CA SER A 136 25.64 19.85 -3.37
C SER A 136 26.11 18.58 -4.08
N LYS A 137 25.39 17.47 -3.93
CA LYS A 137 25.70 16.17 -4.53
C LYS A 137 24.89 15.89 -5.79
N CYS A 138 23.83 16.66 -6.01
CA CYS A 138 22.91 16.45 -7.12
C CYS A 138 23.49 17.02 -8.43
N VAL A 139 23.71 16.14 -9.40
CA VAL A 139 24.24 16.52 -10.74
C VAL A 139 23.12 16.79 -11.77
N GLY A 140 21.85 16.78 -11.36
CA GLY A 140 20.75 17.07 -12.26
C GLY A 140 20.51 16.02 -13.36
N CYS A 141 20.77 14.73 -13.09
CA CYS A 141 20.67 13.66 -14.10
C CYS A 141 19.23 13.20 -14.39
N THR A 142 18.23 13.76 -13.76
CA THR A 142 16.77 13.46 -13.90
C THR A 142 16.33 12.03 -13.58
N MET A 143 17.22 11.11 -13.23
CA MET A 143 16.84 9.71 -12.94
C MET A 143 15.79 9.58 -11.84
N CYS A 144 15.91 10.36 -10.77
CA CYS A 144 14.96 10.35 -9.65
C CYS A 144 13.56 10.81 -10.08
N ALA A 145 13.45 11.82 -10.95
CA ALA A 145 12.17 12.30 -11.46
C ALA A 145 11.51 11.26 -12.37
N ARG A 146 12.27 10.59 -13.25
CA ARG A 146 11.75 9.51 -14.12
C ARG A 146 11.26 8.29 -13.35
N GLN A 147 11.86 8.00 -12.19
CA GLN A 147 11.49 6.86 -11.34
C GLN A 147 10.36 7.19 -10.36
N CYS A 148 10.01 8.46 -10.21
CA CYS A 148 8.97 8.86 -9.26
C CYS A 148 7.59 8.52 -9.82
N LYS A 149 6.94 7.51 -9.23
CA LYS A 149 5.57 7.10 -9.58
C LYS A 149 4.48 8.06 -9.08
N PHE A 150 4.86 9.08 -8.31
CA PHE A 150 3.96 10.06 -7.70
C PHE A 150 4.20 11.47 -8.20
N ASP A 151 5.05 11.65 -9.22
CA ASP A 151 5.44 12.95 -9.80
C ASP A 151 5.85 13.97 -8.72
N ALA A 152 6.49 13.47 -7.66
CA ALA A 152 6.86 14.24 -6.47
C ALA A 152 8.28 14.83 -6.55
N ILE A 153 8.92 14.82 -7.71
CA ILE A 153 10.27 15.37 -7.91
C ILE A 153 10.27 16.27 -9.13
N GLU A 154 10.66 17.52 -8.90
CA GLU A 154 10.79 18.56 -9.92
C GLU A 154 12.25 18.95 -10.08
N GLY A 155 12.66 19.24 -11.31
CA GLY A 155 13.99 19.73 -11.63
C GLY A 155 14.31 19.58 -13.11
N ALA A 156 15.21 20.44 -13.59
CA ALA A 156 15.70 20.42 -14.97
C ALA A 156 17.03 19.68 -15.09
N LEU A 157 17.40 19.31 -16.31
CA LEU A 157 18.69 18.70 -16.62
C LEU A 157 19.83 19.62 -16.20
N LYS A 158 20.86 19.06 -15.56
CA LYS A 158 22.03 19.77 -15.01
C LYS A 158 21.71 20.78 -13.88
N GLN A 159 20.49 20.72 -13.30
CA GLN A 159 20.11 21.52 -12.13
C GLN A 159 19.73 20.61 -10.96
N PRO A 160 19.99 21.05 -9.72
CA PRO A 160 19.56 20.27 -8.55
C PRO A 160 18.04 20.10 -8.53
N HIS A 161 17.59 18.84 -8.29
CA HIS A 161 16.17 18.53 -8.20
C HIS A 161 15.63 18.83 -6.80
N LYS A 162 14.31 19.09 -6.72
CA LYS A 162 13.59 19.33 -5.46
C LYS A 162 12.49 18.28 -5.27
N VAL A 163 12.24 17.91 -4.02
CA VAL A 163 11.13 17.02 -3.65
C VAL A 163 9.91 17.85 -3.30
N LEU A 164 8.77 17.52 -3.91
CA LEU A 164 7.50 18.18 -3.69
C LEU A 164 6.70 17.50 -2.56
N GLY A 165 5.71 18.18 -2.01
CA GLY A 165 4.82 17.67 -0.98
C GLY A 165 4.05 16.40 -1.33
N ALA A 166 3.99 16.01 -2.62
CA ALA A 166 3.38 14.76 -3.07
C ALA A 166 4.23 13.51 -2.73
N CYS A 167 5.45 13.66 -2.21
CA CYS A 167 6.31 12.54 -1.85
C CYS A 167 5.63 11.61 -0.83
N THR A 168 5.58 10.32 -1.15
CA THR A 168 5.01 9.27 -0.29
C THR A 168 6.06 8.52 0.52
N GLY A 169 7.36 8.80 0.30
CA GLY A 169 8.45 8.15 1.00
C GLY A 169 8.76 6.71 0.55
N CYS A 170 8.40 6.33 -0.66
CA CYS A 170 8.60 4.96 -1.18
C CYS A 170 10.08 4.55 -1.37
N GLY A 171 11.03 5.50 -1.36
CA GLY A 171 12.46 5.22 -1.43
C GLY A 171 13.03 4.89 -2.82
N LEU A 172 12.22 4.76 -3.88
CA LEU A 172 12.69 4.38 -5.23
C LEU A 172 13.75 5.33 -5.78
N CYS A 173 13.56 6.64 -5.58
CA CYS A 173 14.51 7.65 -6.04
C CYS A 173 15.86 7.55 -5.33
N ALA A 174 15.87 7.23 -4.03
CA ALA A 174 17.10 7.04 -3.26
C ALA A 174 17.86 5.80 -3.72
N ALA A 175 17.17 4.68 -3.96
CA ALA A 175 17.76 3.44 -4.44
C ALA A 175 18.40 3.57 -5.85
N LYS A 176 17.83 4.44 -6.70
CA LYS A 176 18.29 4.63 -8.09
C LYS A 176 19.24 5.82 -8.30
N CYS A 177 19.55 6.57 -7.25
CA CYS A 177 20.45 7.73 -7.38
C CYS A 177 21.92 7.30 -7.51
N PRO A 178 22.58 7.51 -8.67
CA PRO A 178 23.97 7.07 -8.87
C PRO A 178 24.98 7.85 -8.00
N LYS A 179 24.63 9.09 -7.64
CA LYS A 179 25.47 9.94 -6.78
C LYS A 179 25.13 9.86 -5.30
N LYS A 180 24.18 8.97 -4.92
CA LYS A 180 23.70 8.84 -3.53
C LYS A 180 23.33 10.20 -2.89
N ALA A 181 22.86 11.14 -3.72
CA ALA A 181 22.47 12.48 -3.30
C ALA A 181 21.09 12.52 -2.59
N ILE A 182 20.41 11.39 -2.46
CA ILE A 182 19.05 11.31 -1.91
C ILE A 182 19.07 10.51 -0.62
N THR A 183 18.60 11.14 0.46
CA THR A 183 18.44 10.51 1.78
C THR A 183 16.97 10.47 2.16
N MET A 184 16.58 9.44 2.91
CA MET A 184 15.23 9.32 3.45
C MET A 184 15.22 9.89 4.85
N ARG A 185 14.39 10.91 5.10
CA ARG A 185 14.22 11.57 6.39
C ARG A 185 12.81 11.31 6.94
N ASP A 186 12.66 11.35 8.25
CA ASP A 186 11.33 11.29 8.85
C ASP A 186 10.55 12.55 8.50
N ARG A 187 9.31 12.35 8.08
CA ARG A 187 8.45 13.47 7.69
C ARG A 187 7.99 14.23 8.92
N ARG A 188 8.34 15.52 9.02
CA ARG A 188 8.07 16.36 10.19
C ARG A 188 6.61 16.77 10.39
N ALA A 189 5.76 16.64 9.35
CA ALA A 189 4.35 17.02 9.43
C ALA A 189 3.45 15.89 8.93
N PRO A 190 2.39 15.51 9.67
CA PRO A 190 1.35 14.66 9.12
C PRO A 190 0.69 15.39 7.95
N ARG A 191 0.40 14.68 6.85
CA ARG A 191 -0.48 15.22 5.80
C ARG A 191 -1.85 15.43 6.43
N ASN A 192 -2.25 16.66 6.63
CA ASN A 192 -3.64 16.97 6.93
C ASN A 192 -4.49 16.55 5.73
N LYS A 193 -5.66 15.96 5.99
CA LYS A 193 -6.66 15.64 4.94
C LYS A 193 -7.02 16.86 4.08
N LEU A 194 -6.74 18.08 4.55
CA LEU A 194 -6.94 19.35 3.86
C LEU A 194 -5.89 19.68 2.79
N ASP A 195 -4.72 19.05 2.78
CA ASP A 195 -3.72 19.22 1.71
C ASP A 195 -4.12 18.52 0.39
N LYS A 196 -5.29 17.89 0.35
CA LYS A 196 -5.89 17.35 -0.89
C LYS A 196 -6.39 18.43 -1.86
N VAL A 197 -6.35 19.70 -1.48
CA VAL A 197 -6.82 20.78 -2.32
C VAL A 197 -5.65 21.42 -3.04
N LYS A 198 -5.42 20.96 -4.21
CA LYS A 198 -4.99 21.59 -5.46
C LYS A 198 -4.28 20.52 -6.29
N LYS A 199 -5.12 19.66 -6.88
CA LYS A 199 -4.74 18.92 -8.07
C LYS A 199 -4.38 19.98 -9.12
N ALA A 200 -3.09 20.15 -9.38
CA ALA A 200 -2.64 20.80 -10.59
C ALA A 200 -3.31 20.10 -11.78
N PRO A 201 -3.73 20.81 -12.83
CA PRO A 201 -4.33 20.18 -13.99
C PRO A 201 -3.41 19.05 -14.47
N ALA A 202 -4.00 17.91 -14.76
CA ALA A 202 -3.29 16.73 -15.22
C ALA A 202 -2.43 17.13 -16.43
N ALA A 203 -1.13 16.95 -16.31
CA ALA A 203 -0.25 16.98 -17.46
C ALA A 203 -0.76 15.95 -18.48
N PRO A 204 -0.75 16.26 -19.79
CA PRO A 204 -1.27 15.36 -20.81
C PRO A 204 -0.62 13.99 -20.66
N ALA A 205 -1.45 12.96 -20.72
CA ALA A 205 -1.02 11.57 -20.61
C ALA A 205 0.13 11.33 -21.60
N LYS A 206 1.26 10.82 -21.09
CA LYS A 206 2.35 10.33 -21.95
C LYS A 206 1.74 9.29 -22.89
N PRO A 207 2.06 9.34 -24.21
CA PRO A 207 1.61 8.33 -25.14
C PRO A 207 2.06 6.95 -24.64
N ALA A 208 1.13 6.01 -24.63
CA ALA A 208 1.41 4.61 -24.30
C ALA A 208 2.52 4.10 -25.22
N ALA A 209 3.55 3.48 -24.64
CA ALA A 209 4.56 2.78 -25.41
C ALA A 209 3.87 1.75 -26.33
N PRO A 210 4.29 1.61 -27.60
CA PRO A 210 3.68 0.65 -28.50
C PRO A 210 3.79 -0.76 -27.92
N ALA A 211 2.66 -1.47 -27.93
CA ALA A 211 2.58 -2.85 -27.49
C ALA A 211 3.53 -3.68 -28.36
N VAL A 212 4.53 -4.30 -27.74
CA VAL A 212 5.38 -5.30 -28.39
C VAL A 212 4.50 -6.48 -28.72
N ALA A 213 4.26 -6.70 -30.02
CA ALA A 213 3.51 -7.83 -30.54
C ALA A 213 4.19 -9.13 -30.08
N LYS A 214 3.41 -10.02 -29.44
CA LYS A 214 3.86 -11.38 -29.14
C LYS A 214 4.17 -12.10 -30.45
N PRO A 215 5.31 -12.81 -30.57
CA PRO A 215 5.56 -13.64 -31.73
C PRO A 215 4.50 -14.73 -31.80
N ALA A 216 3.93 -14.92 -32.99
CA ALA A 216 2.98 -15.98 -33.31
C ALA A 216 3.59 -17.35 -33.06
N ALA A 217 2.84 -18.23 -32.41
CA ALA A 217 3.23 -19.63 -32.22
C ALA A 217 3.38 -20.34 -33.59
N PRO A 218 4.35 -21.25 -33.73
CA PRO A 218 4.54 -21.97 -35.00
C PRO A 218 3.34 -22.88 -35.27
N VAL A 219 2.82 -22.80 -36.50
CA VAL A 219 1.75 -23.65 -37.01
C VAL A 219 2.30 -25.07 -37.17
N ALA A 220 1.71 -26.04 -36.45
CA ALA A 220 2.04 -27.45 -36.60
C ALA A 220 1.72 -27.93 -38.01
N ALA A 221 2.73 -28.39 -38.72
CA ALA A 221 2.61 -29.04 -40.03
C ALA A 221 1.82 -30.33 -39.88
N LYS A 222 0.72 -30.47 -40.65
CA LYS A 222 -0.01 -31.74 -40.85
C LYS A 222 0.87 -32.73 -41.60
N ALA A 223 1.10 -33.91 -41.01
CA ALA A 223 1.67 -35.04 -41.68
C ALA A 223 0.71 -35.59 -42.79
N PRO A 224 1.23 -36.08 -43.93
CA PRO A 224 0.40 -36.65 -44.97
C PRO A 224 -0.12 -38.05 -44.58
N ALA A 225 -1.37 -38.29 -44.91
CA ALA A 225 -2.02 -39.62 -44.78
C ALA A 225 -1.41 -40.60 -45.73
N GLU A 226 -0.88 -41.70 -45.24
CA GLU A 226 -0.55 -42.88 -46.04
C GLU A 226 -1.82 -43.69 -46.32
N ASN A 227 -2.02 -43.93 -47.61
CA ASN A 227 -3.03 -44.79 -48.19
C ASN A 227 -2.52 -46.26 -48.16
N LYS A 228 -3.26 -47.15 -47.49
CA LYS A 228 -3.39 -48.54 -47.89
C LYS A 228 -4.69 -49.11 -47.41
#